data_dcb2a6b9f33efc146f18e4a87053a173
#
_entry.id   dcb2a6b9f33efc146f18e4a87053a173
#
_cell.length_a   1.000
_cell.length_b   1.000
_cell.length_c   1.000
_cell.angle_alpha   90.00
_cell.angle_beta   90.00
_cell.angle_gamma   90.00
#
_symmetry.space_group_name_H-M   'P 1'
#
loop_
_entity.id
_entity.type
_entity.pdbx_description
1 polymer ?
#
loop_
_entity_poly.entity_id
_entity_poly.type
_entity_poly.pdbx_seq_one_letter_code
_entity_poly.pdbx_strand_id
1 'polypeptide(L)'
;MYTVLVCDDDKEIVEAIEIYLSQEGYQILKAYDGEQALKVLSEEKVDLLVIDVMMPRLDGIRATLKIREKLSLPIIILSAKSEDSDKILGLNIGADDYVTKPFNPLELVARVKSQLRRYTKLGSTVSAGERGGGGTRVAVFRSTMI
;
A
#
# COMPACT_ATOMS: atom_id res chain seq x y z
N MET A 1 12.95 4.49 -8.92
CA MET A 1 11.71 3.81 -9.29
C MET A 1 10.99 3.32 -8.05
N TYR A 2 9.71 3.56 -7.98
CA TYR A 2 8.91 3.11 -6.83
C TYR A 2 8.43 1.69 -7.03
N THR A 3 8.30 0.96 -5.93
CA THR A 3 7.76 -0.39 -5.90
C THR A 3 6.43 -0.39 -5.17
N VAL A 4 5.39 -0.90 -5.83
CA VAL A 4 4.04 -0.96 -5.27
C VAL A 4 3.65 -2.42 -5.12
N LEU A 5 3.19 -2.78 -3.92
CA LEU A 5 2.66 -4.12 -3.68
C LEU A 5 1.14 -4.06 -3.81
N VAL A 6 0.58 -4.90 -4.67
CA VAL A 6 -0.86 -4.99 -4.88
C VAL A 6 -1.34 -6.32 -4.32
N CYS A 7 -2.29 -6.27 -3.40
CA CYS A 7 -2.79 -7.46 -2.71
C CYS A 7 -4.31 -7.55 -2.82
N ASP A 8 -4.79 -8.57 -3.50
CA ASP A 8 -6.21 -8.84 -3.69
C ASP A 8 -6.32 -10.31 -4.08
N ASP A 9 -7.34 -11.01 -3.58
CA ASP A 9 -7.51 -12.43 -3.93
C ASP A 9 -8.10 -12.60 -5.33
N ASP A 10 -8.60 -11.54 -5.94
CA ASP A 10 -9.06 -11.58 -7.33
C ASP A 10 -7.88 -11.28 -8.26
N LYS A 11 -7.39 -12.32 -8.94
CA LYS A 11 -6.23 -12.19 -9.81
C LYS A 11 -6.46 -11.22 -10.95
N GLU A 12 -7.67 -11.12 -11.44
CA GLU A 12 -7.99 -10.22 -12.55
C GLU A 12 -7.84 -8.76 -12.10
N ILE A 13 -8.24 -8.46 -10.87
CA ILE A 13 -8.06 -7.12 -10.33
C ILE A 13 -6.58 -6.80 -10.18
N VAL A 14 -5.80 -7.74 -9.65
CA VAL A 14 -4.37 -7.53 -9.48
C VAL A 14 -3.70 -7.27 -10.82
N GLU A 15 -4.05 -8.06 -11.84
CA GLU A 15 -3.48 -7.89 -13.17
C GLU A 15 -3.87 -6.56 -13.80
N ALA A 16 -5.13 -6.15 -13.63
CA ALA A 16 -5.58 -4.88 -14.16
C ALA A 16 -4.83 -3.72 -13.51
N ILE A 17 -4.68 -3.77 -12.19
CA ILE A 17 -3.95 -2.73 -11.49
C ILE A 17 -2.48 -2.71 -11.93
N GLU A 18 -1.89 -3.88 -12.09
CA GLU A 18 -0.51 -3.96 -12.56
C GLU A 18 -0.32 -3.27 -13.90
N ILE A 19 -1.26 -3.49 -14.84
CA ILE A 19 -1.16 -2.89 -16.16
C ILE A 19 -1.13 -1.36 -16.04
N TYR A 20 -2.06 -0.79 -15.28
CA TYR A 20 -2.16 0.67 -15.18
C TYR A 20 -0.98 1.27 -14.43
N LEU A 21 -0.56 0.66 -13.33
CA LEU A 21 0.54 1.22 -12.55
C LEU A 21 1.90 1.02 -13.22
N SER A 22 2.06 -0.08 -13.97
CA SER A 22 3.31 -0.30 -14.71
C SER A 22 3.53 0.78 -15.76
N GLN A 23 2.45 1.32 -16.33
CA GLN A 23 2.57 2.39 -17.31
C GLN A 23 3.17 3.67 -16.71
N GLU A 24 3.10 3.80 -15.39
CA GLU A 24 3.68 4.95 -14.70
C GLU A 24 5.14 4.73 -14.33
N GLY A 25 5.71 3.59 -14.69
CA GLY A 25 7.10 3.29 -14.39
C GLY A 25 7.32 2.62 -13.05
N TYR A 26 6.28 2.22 -12.35
CA TYR A 26 6.41 1.55 -11.06
C TYR A 26 6.69 0.08 -11.24
N GLN A 27 7.49 -0.49 -10.32
CA GLN A 27 7.64 -1.94 -10.22
C GLN A 27 6.48 -2.47 -9.39
N ILE A 28 5.81 -3.51 -9.90
CA ILE A 28 4.63 -4.05 -9.23
C ILE A 28 4.94 -5.43 -8.67
N LEU A 29 4.73 -5.60 -7.38
CA LEU A 29 4.77 -6.90 -6.72
C LEU A 29 3.34 -7.30 -6.41
N LYS A 30 3.08 -8.60 -6.37
CA LYS A 30 1.72 -9.11 -6.26
C LYS A 30 1.58 -10.08 -5.09
N ALA A 31 0.44 -10.00 -4.41
CA ALA A 31 0.08 -10.94 -3.36
C ALA A 31 -1.42 -11.20 -3.46
N TYR A 32 -1.84 -12.38 -3.05
CA TYR A 32 -3.23 -12.80 -3.23
C TYR A 32 -3.95 -13.07 -1.91
N ASP A 33 -3.27 -12.87 -0.79
CA ASP A 33 -3.88 -12.85 0.52
C ASP A 33 -2.96 -12.09 1.48
N GLY A 34 -3.46 -11.86 2.71
CA GLY A 34 -2.72 -11.03 3.66
C GLY A 34 -1.41 -11.65 4.10
N GLU A 35 -1.35 -12.98 4.18
CA GLU A 35 -0.12 -13.65 4.57
C GLU A 35 0.97 -13.48 3.53
N GLN A 36 0.58 -13.61 2.25
CA GLN A 36 1.52 -13.36 1.16
C GLN A 36 2.01 -11.91 1.19
N ALA A 37 1.10 -10.97 1.46
CA ALA A 37 1.49 -9.57 1.53
C ALA A 37 2.53 -9.34 2.62
N LEU A 38 2.31 -9.92 3.81
CA LEU A 38 3.27 -9.78 4.90
C LEU A 38 4.62 -10.38 4.52
N LYS A 39 4.61 -11.51 3.84
CA LYS A 39 5.85 -12.15 3.41
C LYS A 39 6.62 -11.26 2.44
N VAL A 40 5.94 -10.72 1.44
CA VAL A 40 6.59 -9.83 0.48
C VAL A 40 7.18 -8.62 1.20
N LEU A 41 6.43 -8.03 2.13
CA LEU A 41 6.90 -6.86 2.86
C LEU A 41 8.12 -7.17 3.73
N SER A 42 8.28 -8.42 4.16
CA SER A 42 9.44 -8.81 4.95
C SER A 42 10.67 -9.07 4.10
N GLU A 43 10.49 -9.32 2.81
CA GLU A 43 11.59 -9.71 1.91
C GLU A 43 11.99 -8.62 0.93
N GLU A 44 11.06 -7.73 0.58
CA GLU A 44 11.28 -6.74 -0.47
C GLU A 44 11.03 -5.34 0.06
N LYS A 45 11.73 -4.37 -0.51
CA LYS A 45 11.43 -2.98 -0.20
C LYS A 45 10.21 -2.55 -0.99
N VAL A 46 9.18 -2.11 -0.30
CA VAL A 46 7.92 -1.67 -0.91
C VAL A 46 7.66 -0.24 -0.50
N ASP A 47 7.30 0.60 -1.45
CA ASP A 47 7.07 2.02 -1.22
C ASP A 47 5.61 2.36 -0.97
N LEU A 48 4.69 1.49 -1.40
CA LEU A 48 3.26 1.71 -1.20
C LEU A 48 2.53 0.37 -1.31
N LEU A 49 1.50 0.20 -0.50
CA LEU A 49 0.67 -1.01 -0.51
C LEU A 49 -0.75 -0.66 -0.93
N VAL A 50 -1.30 -1.42 -1.89
CA VAL A 50 -2.72 -1.39 -2.24
C VAL A 50 -3.28 -2.74 -1.80
N ILE A 51 -4.26 -2.74 -0.90
CA ILE A 51 -4.73 -3.98 -0.31
C ILE A 51 -6.25 -4.02 -0.20
N ASP A 52 -6.83 -5.14 -0.62
CA ASP A 52 -8.27 -5.38 -0.51
C ASP A 52 -8.64 -5.72 0.93
N VAL A 53 -9.78 -5.23 1.39
CA VAL A 53 -10.25 -5.49 2.75
C VAL A 53 -10.72 -6.93 2.91
N MET A 54 -11.40 -7.45 1.91
CA MET A 54 -12.06 -8.75 2.00
C MET A 54 -11.23 -9.82 1.30
N MET A 55 -10.47 -10.57 2.08
CA MET A 55 -9.63 -11.65 1.56
C MET A 55 -9.69 -12.85 2.48
N PRO A 56 -9.44 -14.07 1.95
CA PRO A 56 -9.36 -15.25 2.81
C PRO A 56 -8.11 -15.20 3.67
N ARG A 57 -8.09 -16.02 4.70
CA ARG A 57 -7.00 -16.15 5.66
C ARG A 57 -6.83 -14.89 6.47
N LEU A 58 -5.92 -14.01 6.07
CA LEU A 58 -5.69 -12.75 6.76
C LEU A 58 -6.27 -11.64 5.89
N ASP A 59 -7.35 -11.01 6.36
CA ASP A 59 -8.01 -9.95 5.61
C ASP A 59 -7.20 -8.65 5.65
N GLY A 60 -7.61 -7.70 4.82
CA GLY A 60 -6.85 -6.45 4.66
C GLY A 60 -6.80 -5.60 5.91
N ILE A 61 -7.84 -5.64 6.74
CA ILE A 61 -7.86 -4.88 8.00
C ILE A 61 -6.81 -5.42 8.95
N ARG A 62 -6.82 -6.74 9.15
CA ARG A 62 -5.85 -7.37 10.05
C ARG A 62 -4.43 -7.26 9.54
N ALA A 63 -4.26 -7.40 8.22
CA ALA A 63 -2.94 -7.23 7.62
C ALA A 63 -2.43 -5.82 7.85
N THR A 64 -3.29 -4.81 7.69
CA THR A 64 -2.91 -3.41 7.91
C THR A 64 -2.47 -3.19 9.35
N LEU A 65 -3.19 -3.75 10.32
CA LEU A 65 -2.79 -3.63 11.72
C LEU A 65 -1.39 -4.21 11.95
N LYS A 66 -1.14 -5.39 11.40
CA LYS A 66 0.17 -6.03 11.57
C LYS A 66 1.28 -5.23 10.90
N ILE A 67 1.00 -4.71 9.71
CA ILE A 67 1.99 -3.93 8.97
C ILE A 67 2.34 -2.66 9.74
N ARG A 68 1.35 -1.99 10.32
CA ARG A 68 1.57 -0.74 11.04
C ARG A 68 2.38 -0.92 12.32
N GLU A 69 2.50 -2.14 12.82
CA GLU A 69 3.38 -2.39 13.97
C GLU A 69 4.84 -2.14 13.64
N LYS A 70 5.23 -2.24 12.37
CA LYS A 70 6.62 -2.16 11.97
C LYS A 70 6.92 -1.20 10.84
N LEU A 71 5.94 -0.86 10.02
CA LEU A 71 6.16 -0.08 8.80
C LEU A 71 5.24 1.12 8.74
N SER A 72 5.75 2.18 8.14
CA SER A 72 4.98 3.42 7.99
C SER A 72 4.68 3.77 6.53
N LEU A 73 4.88 2.84 5.61
CA LEU A 73 4.60 3.10 4.19
C LEU A 73 3.13 3.46 3.97
N PRO A 74 2.81 4.21 2.92
CA PRO A 74 1.42 4.53 2.63
C PRO A 74 0.63 3.29 2.22
N ILE A 75 -0.61 3.21 2.71
CA ILE A 75 -1.50 2.08 2.44
C ILE A 75 -2.81 2.60 1.89
N ILE A 76 -3.21 2.09 0.73
CA ILE A 76 -4.49 2.38 0.12
C ILE A 76 -5.34 1.12 0.20
N ILE A 77 -6.53 1.25 0.79
CA ILE A 77 -7.45 0.13 0.93
C ILE A 77 -8.43 0.09 -0.25
N LEU A 78 -8.64 -1.09 -0.80
CA LEU A 78 -9.72 -1.34 -1.75
C LEU A 78 -10.91 -1.89 -0.98
N SER A 79 -12.09 -1.29 -1.14
CA SER A 79 -13.26 -1.72 -0.41
C SER A 79 -14.47 -1.80 -1.34
N ALA A 80 -15.44 -2.64 -0.98
CA ALA A 80 -16.68 -2.72 -1.73
C ALA A 80 -17.49 -1.44 -1.54
N LYS A 81 -18.27 -1.09 -2.56
CA LYS A 81 -19.02 0.16 -2.56
C LYS A 81 -19.96 0.26 -1.36
N SER A 82 -20.54 -0.85 -0.94
CA SER A 82 -21.50 -0.88 0.13
C SER A 82 -20.89 -0.99 1.53
N GLU A 83 -19.56 -0.98 1.64
CA GLU A 83 -18.88 -1.28 2.89
C GLU A 83 -18.26 -0.03 3.50
N ASP A 84 -19.12 0.95 3.84
CA ASP A 84 -18.64 2.19 4.45
C ASP A 84 -17.98 1.96 5.80
N SER A 85 -18.46 0.97 6.56
CA SER A 85 -17.84 0.65 7.85
C SER A 85 -16.41 0.16 7.68
N ASP A 86 -16.13 -0.56 6.59
CA ASP A 86 -14.78 -1.03 6.31
C ASP A 86 -13.85 0.13 5.98
N LYS A 87 -14.36 1.16 5.27
CA LYS A 87 -13.58 2.34 4.97
C LYS A 87 -13.19 3.08 6.23
N ILE A 88 -14.17 3.29 7.11
CA ILE A 88 -13.94 4.00 8.37
C ILE A 88 -12.94 3.23 9.22
N LEU A 89 -13.14 1.92 9.34
CA LEU A 89 -12.25 1.10 10.13
C LEU A 89 -10.84 1.09 9.55
N GLY A 90 -10.72 1.00 8.22
CA GLY A 90 -9.42 1.02 7.58
C GLY A 90 -8.65 2.29 7.87
N LEU A 91 -9.30 3.44 7.77
CA LEU A 91 -8.65 4.71 8.07
C LEU A 91 -8.27 4.81 9.54
N ASN A 92 -9.12 4.30 10.42
CA ASN A 92 -8.85 4.34 11.86
C ASN A 92 -7.65 3.48 12.24
N ILE A 93 -7.40 2.40 11.52
CA ILE A 93 -6.28 1.51 11.84
C ILE A 93 -4.99 1.90 11.13
N GLY A 94 -5.01 2.99 10.38
CA GLY A 94 -3.79 3.53 9.83
C GLY A 94 -3.64 3.51 8.33
N ALA A 95 -4.70 3.20 7.58
CA ALA A 95 -4.66 3.35 6.13
C ALA A 95 -4.64 4.83 5.76
N ASP A 96 -3.98 5.16 4.68
CA ASP A 96 -3.82 6.55 4.26
C ASP A 96 -4.91 7.00 3.29
N ASP A 97 -5.54 6.05 2.61
CA ASP A 97 -6.57 6.37 1.62
C ASP A 97 -7.36 5.11 1.33
N TYR A 98 -8.45 5.27 0.60
CA TYR A 98 -9.23 4.12 0.16
C TYR A 98 -9.79 4.38 -1.23
N VAL A 99 -10.09 3.30 -1.95
CA VAL A 99 -10.71 3.34 -3.26
C VAL A 99 -11.83 2.31 -3.26
N THR A 100 -13.01 2.73 -3.72
CA THR A 100 -14.20 1.88 -3.71
C THR A 100 -14.28 1.05 -5.00
N LYS A 101 -14.54 -0.23 -4.86
CA LYS A 101 -14.80 -1.11 -6.01
C LYS A 101 -16.26 -0.99 -6.43
N PRO A 102 -16.57 -1.05 -7.71
CA PRO A 102 -15.63 -1.03 -8.83
C PRO A 102 -14.97 0.33 -8.96
N PHE A 103 -13.69 0.38 -9.21
CA PHE A 103 -12.98 1.64 -9.23
C PHE A 103 -12.59 2.02 -10.65
N ASN A 104 -12.41 3.32 -10.85
CA ASN A 104 -11.84 3.84 -12.08
C ASN A 104 -10.32 3.68 -11.99
N PRO A 105 -9.69 2.96 -12.92
CA PRO A 105 -8.24 2.77 -12.84
C PRO A 105 -7.46 4.08 -12.80
N LEU A 106 -7.95 5.11 -13.48
CA LEU A 106 -7.26 6.40 -13.47
C LEU A 106 -7.34 7.06 -12.10
N GLU A 107 -8.45 6.84 -11.38
CA GLU A 107 -8.55 7.34 -10.01
C GLU A 107 -7.53 6.65 -9.11
N LEU A 108 -7.39 5.33 -9.24
CA LEU A 108 -6.42 4.60 -8.44
C LEU A 108 -5.01 5.09 -8.72
N VAL A 109 -4.66 5.27 -10.00
CA VAL A 109 -3.35 5.78 -10.38
C VAL A 109 -3.10 7.15 -9.74
N ALA A 110 -4.09 8.03 -9.78
CA ALA A 110 -3.95 9.37 -9.22
C ALA A 110 -3.72 9.32 -7.71
N ARG A 111 -4.42 8.43 -7.01
CA ARG A 111 -4.24 8.30 -5.56
C ARG A 111 -2.89 7.70 -5.21
N VAL A 112 -2.42 6.71 -5.97
CA VAL A 112 -1.09 6.14 -5.77
C VAL A 112 -0.02 7.23 -5.94
N LYS A 113 -0.12 8.00 -7.01
CA LYS A 113 0.84 9.08 -7.24
C LYS A 113 0.82 10.11 -6.11
N SER A 114 -0.38 10.47 -5.66
CA SER A 114 -0.54 11.45 -4.59
C SER A 114 0.09 10.95 -3.29
N GLN A 115 -0.16 9.70 -2.93
CA GLN A 115 0.38 9.14 -1.69
C GLN A 115 1.89 9.00 -1.76
N LEU A 116 2.43 8.56 -2.88
CA LEU A 116 3.88 8.45 -3.04
C LEU A 116 4.55 9.81 -2.94
N ARG A 117 3.96 10.83 -3.55
CA ARG A 117 4.52 12.18 -3.50
C ARG A 117 4.52 12.72 -2.07
N ARG A 118 3.40 12.55 -1.36
CA ARG A 118 3.28 13.03 0.02
C ARG A 118 4.26 12.30 0.92
N TYR A 119 4.34 10.99 0.81
CA TYR A 119 5.20 10.20 1.67
C TYR A 119 6.66 10.54 1.43
N THR A 120 7.07 10.63 0.17
CA THR A 120 8.43 10.96 -0.18
C THR A 120 8.79 12.37 0.30
N LYS A 121 7.87 13.32 0.14
CA LYS A 121 8.11 14.67 0.57
C LYS A 121 8.27 14.78 2.08
N LEU A 122 7.39 14.09 2.83
CA LEU A 122 7.50 14.07 4.28
C LEU A 122 8.76 13.36 4.73
N GLY A 123 9.09 12.24 4.07
CA GLY A 123 10.30 11.52 4.37
C GLY A 123 11.54 12.34 4.10
N SER A 124 11.55 13.10 3.02
CA SER A 124 12.67 13.99 2.72
C SER A 124 12.82 15.09 3.75
N THR A 125 11.71 15.63 4.22
CA THR A 125 11.74 16.63 5.26
C THR A 125 12.32 16.08 6.54
N VAL A 126 11.90 14.90 6.93
CA VAL A 126 12.42 14.25 8.13
C VAL A 126 13.90 13.94 7.95
N SER A 127 14.29 13.43 6.79
CA SER A 127 15.68 13.13 6.53
C SER A 127 16.56 14.35 6.62
N ALA A 128 16.11 15.47 6.12
CA ALA A 128 16.88 16.72 6.19
C ALA A 128 17.08 17.13 7.62
N GLY A 129 16.17 16.80 8.50
CA GLY A 129 16.26 17.18 9.89
C GLY A 129 17.06 16.24 10.74
N GLU A 130 17.16 14.98 10.42
CA GLU A 130 17.71 14.05 11.38
C GLU A 130 18.42 12.83 10.83
N ARG A 131 18.21 12.47 9.59
CA ARG A 131 18.88 11.29 9.08
C ARG A 131 19.21 11.44 7.63
N GLY A 132 20.22 10.80 7.31
CA GLY A 132 20.52 10.78 5.94
C GLY A 132 19.69 9.85 5.24
N GLY A 133 19.09 9.74 4.63
CA GLY A 133 18.70 8.76 4.07
C GLY A 133 17.65 8.38 3.39
N GLY A 134 17.22 8.68 3.15
CA GLY A 134 16.29 8.31 2.44
C GLY A 134 15.52 7.33 2.22
N GLY A 135 15.53 7.30 2.68
CA GLY A 135 14.86 6.72 2.43
C GLY A 135 14.29 6.08 2.70
N THR A 136 14.14 5.99 3.57
CA THR A 136 13.64 5.36 3.75
C THR A 136 13.54 4.71 4.26
N ARG A 137 13.45 4.52 4.88
CA ARG A 137 13.18 4.02 5.38
C ARG A 137 13.34 3.02 5.91
N VAL A 138 13.24 3.24 6.32
CA VAL A 138 13.10 2.60 6.61
C VAL A 138 13.19 1.92 7.13
N ALA A 139 13.23 1.78 7.58
CA ALA A 139 12.95 1.31 8.00
C ALA A 139 13.12 0.40 8.35
N VAL A 140 13.12 0.30 8.46
CA VAL A 140 13.00 -0.34 8.54
C VAL A 140 12.80 -1.39 8.51
N PHE A 141 12.42 -1.81 8.51
CA PHE A 141 12.10 -2.89 8.28
C PHE A 141 12.04 -3.44 7.38
N ARG A 142 12.43 -1.89 7.67
CA ARG A 142 12.26 -1.50 7.19
C ARG A 142 11.89 -1.02 6.88
N SER A 143 11.98 -0.61 6.96
CA SER A 143 11.48 -0.05 6.49
C SER A 143 11.32 0.25 6.32
N THR A 144 11.58 0.26 6.51
CA THR A 144 11.16 0.66 6.19
C THR A 144 10.94 0.87 6.16
N MET A 145 10.93 0.94 5.98
CA MET A 145 10.51 1.28 5.80
C MET A 145 10.25 1.48 5.80
N ILE A 146 10.70 1.44 5.97
CA ILE A 146 10.22 1.69 5.87
C ILE A 146 10.01 1.74 5.96
#